data_922ea2f463494b6cb96c9c6fc05bded7
#
_entry.id   922ea2f463494b6cb96c9c6fc05bded7
#
_cell.length_a   1.000
_cell.length_b   1.000
_cell.length_c   1.000
_cell.angle_alpha   90.00
_cell.angle_beta   90.00
_cell.angle_gamma   90.00
#
_symmetry.space_group_name_H-M   'P 1'
#
loop_
_entity.id
_entity.type
_entity.pdbx_description
1 polymer ?
#
loop_
_entity_poly.entity_id
_entity_poly.type
_entity_poly.pdbx_seq_one_letter_code
_entity_poly.pdbx_strand_id
1 'polypeptide(L)'
;MTFTTPPLLPVDVPTSHHRARRTFATIFGGVGIAFIGLGLISLVLINFVSSPIAAKSTVEIALQQPEVRSYLVEEIVKEIEDKANPVQKLVLIFARNRIVTAVEKVLSEPEIQSSVGDAAAKAYSVYVDNEPVAEIDISPISKAVVAAVIGTDERLRFADNLELDPIKITRDDNDLDFGPLRDSLQRSSWLFVILGILLQVAAWFLSVASQLQRFIRLGIRLFLGGIMFLGMVLVVRSRVPQSSTDNEAALASFTQLITDPMVTRFVILLTLGLIIGSIGLAIKRKESPTVS
;
A
#
# COMPACT_ATOMS: atom_id res chain seq x y z
N MET A 1 -19.02 55.82 -56.37
CA MET A 1 -19.25 54.76 -55.35
C MET A 1 -17.96 54.54 -54.58
N THR A 2 -17.83 55.11 -53.39
CA THR A 2 -16.64 55.00 -52.55
C THR A 2 -16.85 53.81 -51.59
N PHE A 3 -16.07 52.75 -51.84
CA PHE A 3 -16.05 51.62 -50.94
C PHE A 3 -15.25 51.96 -49.64
N THR A 4 -15.93 52.19 -48.55
CA THR A 4 -15.33 52.34 -47.26
C THR A 4 -15.02 50.93 -46.74
N THR A 5 -13.75 50.57 -46.67
CA THR A 5 -13.26 49.34 -46.01
C THR A 5 -13.58 49.42 -44.49
N PRO A 6 -14.26 48.43 -43.93
CA PRO A 6 -14.52 48.43 -42.46
C PRO A 6 -13.19 48.39 -41.71
N PRO A 7 -13.09 49.10 -40.59
CA PRO A 7 -11.87 49.07 -39.74
C PRO A 7 -11.62 47.67 -39.25
N LEU A 8 -10.42 47.16 -39.50
CA LEU A 8 -9.92 45.90 -38.95
C LEU A 8 -9.95 46.04 -37.40
N LEU A 9 -10.76 45.22 -36.76
CA LEU A 9 -10.76 45.12 -35.31
C LEU A 9 -9.35 44.73 -34.84
N PRO A 10 -8.80 45.36 -33.80
CA PRO A 10 -7.50 45.02 -33.27
C PRO A 10 -7.51 43.58 -32.80
N VAL A 11 -6.68 42.76 -33.43
CA VAL A 11 -6.42 41.38 -32.96
C VAL A 11 -5.70 41.51 -31.64
N ASP A 12 -6.38 41.18 -30.53
CA ASP A 12 -5.80 41.11 -29.20
C ASP A 12 -4.70 40.03 -29.17
N VAL A 13 -3.47 40.45 -29.48
CA VAL A 13 -2.29 39.57 -29.31
C VAL A 13 -2.06 39.42 -27.83
N PRO A 14 -2.22 38.20 -27.28
CA PRO A 14 -2.02 38.01 -25.85
C PRO A 14 -0.61 38.42 -25.47
N THR A 15 -0.49 39.38 -24.57
CA THR A 15 0.80 39.90 -24.05
C THR A 15 1.63 38.74 -23.48
N SER A 16 2.96 38.82 -23.58
CA SER A 16 3.89 37.79 -23.13
C SER A 16 3.64 37.37 -21.67
N HIS A 17 3.19 38.29 -20.81
CA HIS A 17 2.81 38.06 -19.43
C HIS A 17 1.64 37.09 -19.26
N HIS A 18 0.64 37.11 -20.12
CA HIS A 18 -0.51 36.19 -20.08
C HIS A 18 -0.10 34.77 -20.44
N ARG A 19 0.80 34.61 -21.40
CA ARG A 19 1.35 33.28 -21.77
C ARG A 19 2.16 32.68 -20.63
N ALA A 20 3.08 33.44 -20.04
CA ALA A 20 3.89 32.98 -18.91
C ALA A 20 3.02 32.53 -17.72
N ARG A 21 2.02 33.34 -17.30
CA ARG A 21 1.10 32.98 -16.22
C ARG A 21 0.32 31.69 -16.50
N ARG A 22 -0.13 31.47 -17.74
CA ARG A 22 -0.82 30.25 -18.15
C ARG A 22 0.09 29.03 -18.07
N THR A 23 1.34 29.16 -18.49
CA THR A 23 2.33 28.08 -18.44
C THR A 23 2.65 27.71 -16.98
N PHE A 24 2.93 28.67 -16.12
CA PHE A 24 3.16 28.43 -14.70
C PHE A 24 1.96 27.80 -13.99
N ALA A 25 0.74 28.28 -14.29
CA ALA A 25 -0.47 27.66 -13.73
C ALA A 25 -0.63 26.19 -14.15
N THR A 26 -0.20 25.81 -15.36
CA THR A 26 -0.25 24.43 -15.83
C THR A 26 0.81 23.58 -15.16
N ILE A 27 2.04 24.07 -15.07
CA ILE A 27 3.15 23.36 -14.42
C ILE A 27 2.85 23.14 -12.94
N PHE A 28 2.48 24.19 -12.20
CA PHE A 28 2.16 24.09 -10.77
C PHE A 28 0.98 23.15 -10.52
N GLY A 29 -0.03 23.18 -11.40
CA GLY A 29 -1.14 22.27 -11.30
C GLY A 29 -0.74 20.81 -11.54
N GLY A 30 0.11 20.52 -12.51
CA GLY A 30 0.61 19.15 -12.78
C GLY A 30 1.51 18.64 -11.66
N VAL A 31 2.50 19.44 -11.26
CA VAL A 31 3.42 19.13 -10.16
C VAL A 31 2.66 18.96 -8.86
N GLY A 32 1.69 19.83 -8.58
CA GLY A 32 0.86 19.74 -7.37
C GLY A 32 0.09 18.42 -7.29
N ILE A 33 -0.47 17.91 -8.39
CA ILE A 33 -1.12 16.59 -8.42
C ILE A 33 -0.11 15.47 -8.16
N ALA A 34 1.09 15.55 -8.75
CA ALA A 34 2.13 14.56 -8.53
C ALA A 34 2.52 14.48 -7.03
N PHE A 35 2.69 15.63 -6.38
CA PHE A 35 2.96 15.69 -4.94
C PHE A 35 1.82 15.16 -4.09
N ILE A 36 0.55 15.47 -4.40
CA ILE A 36 -0.60 14.90 -3.71
C ILE A 36 -0.60 13.38 -3.85
N GLY A 37 -0.39 12.85 -5.06
CA GLY A 37 -0.35 11.41 -5.30
C GLY A 37 0.76 10.70 -4.53
N LEU A 38 1.99 11.24 -4.58
CA LEU A 38 3.12 10.72 -3.82
C LEU A 38 2.88 10.78 -2.32
N GLY A 39 2.31 11.89 -1.82
CA GLY A 39 1.95 12.02 -0.42
C GLY A 39 0.91 11.00 0.02
N LEU A 40 -0.11 10.73 -0.80
CA LEU A 40 -1.12 9.70 -0.51
C LEU A 40 -0.52 8.29 -0.49
N ILE A 41 0.41 7.96 -1.40
CA ILE A 41 1.14 6.70 -1.38
C ILE A 41 1.96 6.59 -0.09
N SER A 42 2.75 7.62 0.22
CA SER A 42 3.58 7.64 1.44
C SER A 42 2.74 7.51 2.71
N LEU A 43 1.55 8.15 2.78
CA LEU A 43 0.61 8.01 3.90
C LEU A 43 0.03 6.60 4.03
N VAL A 44 -0.09 5.84 2.94
CA VAL A 44 -0.46 4.42 3.04
C VAL A 44 0.71 3.62 3.57
N LEU A 45 1.89 3.78 2.96
CA LEU A 45 3.07 3.00 3.35
C LEU A 45 3.45 3.22 4.81
N ILE A 46 3.36 4.46 5.31
CA ILE A 46 3.69 4.74 6.70
C ILE A 46 2.77 4.00 7.68
N ASN A 47 1.50 3.75 7.32
CA ASN A 47 0.59 3.00 8.18
C ASN A 47 1.05 1.56 8.43
N PHE A 48 1.87 0.98 7.55
CA PHE A 48 2.42 -0.37 7.72
C PHE A 48 3.75 -0.38 8.48
N VAL A 49 4.50 0.72 8.43
CA VAL A 49 5.86 0.82 8.98
C VAL A 49 6.02 1.92 10.02
N SER A 50 4.94 2.44 10.59
CA SER A 50 5.01 3.58 11.53
C SER A 50 5.38 3.20 12.95
N SER A 51 5.07 1.99 13.37
CA SER A 51 5.25 1.55 14.75
C SER A 51 5.22 0.02 14.89
N PRO A 52 5.74 -0.54 16.00
CA PRO A 52 5.59 -1.95 16.30
C PRO A 52 4.13 -2.43 16.30
N ILE A 53 3.21 -1.59 16.77
CA ILE A 53 1.76 -1.89 16.77
C ILE A 53 1.24 -2.01 15.33
N ALA A 54 1.70 -1.15 14.42
CA ALA A 54 1.33 -1.23 13.01
C ALA A 54 1.89 -2.51 12.36
N ALA A 55 3.12 -2.89 12.67
CA ALA A 55 3.71 -4.15 12.21
C ALA A 55 2.92 -5.36 12.73
N LYS A 56 2.58 -5.38 14.03
CA LYS A 56 1.72 -6.40 14.63
C LYS A 56 0.40 -6.52 13.89
N SER A 57 -0.36 -5.44 13.80
CA SER A 57 -1.69 -5.45 13.16
C SER A 57 -1.63 -5.84 11.69
N THR A 58 -0.59 -5.44 10.97
CA THR A 58 -0.38 -5.82 9.57
C THR A 58 -0.22 -7.33 9.41
N VAL A 59 0.57 -7.95 10.27
CA VAL A 59 0.77 -9.40 10.27
C VAL A 59 -0.49 -10.14 10.69
N GLU A 60 -1.20 -9.67 11.71
CA GLU A 60 -2.49 -10.26 12.13
C GLU A 60 -3.52 -10.22 10.98
N ILE A 61 -3.62 -9.11 10.25
CA ILE A 61 -4.51 -8.99 9.08
C ILE A 61 -4.02 -9.90 7.94
N ALA A 62 -2.72 -9.99 7.70
CA ALA A 62 -2.16 -10.87 6.68
C ALA A 62 -2.48 -12.33 6.97
N LEU A 63 -2.39 -12.74 8.24
CA LEU A 63 -2.73 -14.10 8.69
C LEU A 63 -4.22 -14.44 8.57
N GLN A 64 -5.11 -13.46 8.43
CA GLN A 64 -6.51 -13.72 8.11
C GLN A 64 -6.71 -14.17 6.67
N GLN A 65 -5.74 -13.94 5.78
CA GLN A 65 -5.79 -14.35 4.39
C GLN A 65 -5.36 -15.82 4.26
N PRO A 66 -6.18 -16.67 3.62
CA PRO A 66 -5.88 -18.11 3.52
C PRO A 66 -4.56 -18.39 2.77
N GLU A 67 -4.22 -17.60 1.77
CA GLU A 67 -3.00 -17.75 0.97
C GLU A 67 -1.74 -17.54 1.80
N VAL A 68 -1.77 -16.55 2.71
CA VAL A 68 -0.64 -16.27 3.62
C VAL A 68 -0.51 -17.39 4.64
N ARG A 69 -1.64 -17.91 5.16
CA ARG A 69 -1.60 -19.07 6.07
C ARG A 69 -1.07 -20.31 5.37
N SER A 70 -1.54 -20.63 4.17
CA SER A 70 -1.05 -21.79 3.40
C SER A 70 0.45 -21.74 3.20
N TYR A 71 1.00 -20.57 2.86
CA TYR A 71 2.43 -20.38 2.73
C TYR A 71 3.18 -20.69 4.03
N LEU A 72 2.72 -20.13 5.15
CA LEU A 72 3.34 -20.38 6.46
C LEU A 72 3.21 -21.84 6.90
N VAL A 73 2.08 -22.48 6.61
CA VAL A 73 1.87 -23.90 6.88
C VAL A 73 2.90 -24.75 6.14
N GLU A 74 3.10 -24.50 4.84
CA GLU A 74 4.09 -25.22 4.02
C GLU A 74 5.51 -25.03 4.56
N GLU A 75 5.87 -23.81 4.97
CA GLU A 75 7.21 -23.56 5.54
C GLU A 75 7.40 -24.23 6.91
N ILE A 76 6.38 -24.22 7.76
CA ILE A 76 6.40 -24.93 9.05
C ILE A 76 6.52 -26.44 8.83
N VAL A 77 5.72 -27.00 7.93
CA VAL A 77 5.76 -28.44 7.62
C VAL A 77 7.13 -28.84 7.07
N LYS A 78 7.69 -28.06 6.19
CA LYS A 78 9.03 -28.26 5.64
C LYS A 78 10.10 -28.21 6.73
N GLU A 79 10.04 -27.27 7.66
CA GLU A 79 10.95 -27.20 8.81
C GLU A 79 10.87 -28.45 9.68
N ILE A 80 9.65 -28.97 9.92
CA ILE A 80 9.42 -30.23 10.64
C ILE A 80 10.04 -31.42 9.86
N GLU A 81 9.83 -31.45 8.54
CA GLU A 81 10.40 -32.49 7.66
C GLU A 81 11.94 -32.45 7.65
N ASP A 82 12.54 -31.25 7.65
CA ASP A 82 13.99 -31.08 7.59
C ASP A 82 14.67 -31.57 8.90
N LYS A 83 14.03 -31.36 10.04
CA LYS A 83 14.50 -31.81 11.36
C LYS A 83 14.25 -33.30 11.62
N ALA A 84 13.38 -33.95 10.84
CA ALA A 84 13.01 -35.33 11.01
C ALA A 84 14.09 -36.29 10.46
N ASN A 85 14.31 -37.42 11.17
CA ASN A 85 15.17 -38.48 10.66
C ASN A 85 14.49 -39.27 9.51
N PRO A 86 15.21 -40.11 8.76
CA PRO A 86 14.66 -40.82 7.58
C PRO A 86 13.41 -41.67 7.87
N VAL A 87 13.31 -42.29 9.06
CA VAL A 87 12.14 -43.06 9.45
C VAL A 87 10.96 -42.16 9.76
N GLN A 88 11.20 -41.05 10.46
CA GLN A 88 10.19 -40.06 10.77
C GLN A 88 9.67 -39.35 9.52
N LYS A 89 10.53 -39.11 8.50
CA LYS A 89 10.13 -38.56 7.19
C LYS A 89 9.09 -39.45 6.50
N LEU A 90 9.22 -40.76 6.58
CA LEU A 90 8.22 -41.68 6.03
C LEU A 90 6.86 -41.50 6.72
N VAL A 91 6.83 -41.38 8.05
CA VAL A 91 5.58 -41.13 8.78
C VAL A 91 4.99 -39.78 8.42
N LEU A 92 5.83 -38.75 8.28
CA LEU A 92 5.38 -37.41 7.88
C LEU A 92 4.75 -37.39 6.49
N ILE A 93 5.31 -38.12 5.52
CA ILE A 93 4.73 -38.22 4.17
C ILE A 93 3.29 -38.75 4.23
N PHE A 94 3.03 -39.79 5.01
CA PHE A 94 1.68 -40.35 5.15
C PHE A 94 0.72 -39.44 5.97
N ALA A 95 1.24 -38.68 6.90
CA ALA A 95 0.46 -37.78 7.77
C ALA A 95 0.37 -36.35 7.22
N ARG A 96 1.08 -35.98 6.16
CA ARG A 96 1.27 -34.62 5.68
C ARG A 96 -0.04 -33.82 5.57
N ASN A 97 -1.05 -34.34 4.92
CA ASN A 97 -2.32 -33.64 4.76
C ASN A 97 -3.02 -33.35 6.09
N ARG A 98 -2.89 -34.25 7.08
CA ARG A 98 -3.45 -34.04 8.41
C ARG A 98 -2.66 -32.99 9.18
N ILE A 99 -1.34 -33.01 9.05
CA ILE A 99 -0.44 -32.02 9.67
C ILE A 99 -0.74 -30.64 9.09
N VAL A 100 -0.81 -30.50 7.79
CA VAL A 100 -1.18 -29.24 7.09
C VAL A 100 -2.49 -28.70 7.66
N THR A 101 -3.54 -29.51 7.70
CA THR A 101 -4.86 -29.10 8.23
C THR A 101 -4.79 -28.70 9.71
N ALA A 102 -4.01 -29.41 10.51
CA ALA A 102 -3.86 -29.13 11.94
C ALA A 102 -3.10 -27.81 12.16
N VAL A 103 -2.01 -27.60 11.45
CA VAL A 103 -1.21 -26.35 11.53
C VAL A 103 -2.02 -25.17 11.01
N GLU A 104 -2.76 -25.32 9.90
CA GLU A 104 -3.64 -24.26 9.39
C GLU A 104 -4.69 -23.85 10.42
N LYS A 105 -5.29 -24.82 11.12
CA LYS A 105 -6.24 -24.56 12.19
C LYS A 105 -5.59 -23.76 13.32
N VAL A 106 -4.40 -24.15 13.76
CA VAL A 106 -3.63 -23.44 14.80
C VAL A 106 -3.35 -22.00 14.38
N LEU A 107 -2.88 -21.78 13.15
CA LEU A 107 -2.59 -20.43 12.62
C LEU A 107 -3.86 -19.59 12.43
N SER A 108 -5.04 -20.21 12.43
CA SER A 108 -6.31 -19.49 12.40
C SER A 108 -6.79 -19.03 13.79
N GLU A 109 -6.19 -19.52 14.86
CA GLU A 109 -6.56 -19.16 16.23
C GLU A 109 -6.12 -17.71 16.56
N PRO A 110 -7.00 -16.85 17.11
CA PRO A 110 -6.66 -15.45 17.39
C PRO A 110 -5.47 -15.26 18.33
N GLU A 111 -5.29 -16.18 19.30
CA GLU A 111 -4.16 -16.13 20.24
C GLU A 111 -2.83 -16.36 19.53
N ILE A 112 -2.81 -17.29 18.57
CA ILE A 112 -1.61 -17.59 17.77
C ILE A 112 -1.33 -16.45 16.80
N GLN A 113 -2.36 -15.89 16.15
CA GLN A 113 -2.20 -14.71 15.28
C GLN A 113 -1.62 -13.53 16.06
N SER A 114 -2.08 -13.30 17.29
CA SER A 114 -1.52 -12.27 18.15
C SER A 114 -0.07 -12.55 18.54
N SER A 115 0.29 -13.81 18.82
CA SER A 115 1.68 -14.20 19.14
C SER A 115 2.62 -13.99 17.95
N VAL A 116 2.18 -14.33 16.74
CA VAL A 116 2.94 -14.05 15.49
C VAL A 116 3.05 -12.53 15.26
N GLY A 117 1.98 -11.79 15.53
CA GLY A 117 2.00 -10.33 15.48
C GLY A 117 2.99 -9.71 16.49
N ASP A 118 3.07 -10.24 17.71
CA ASP A 118 4.05 -9.80 18.71
C ASP A 118 5.49 -10.11 18.28
N ALA A 119 5.70 -11.24 17.63
CA ALA A 119 6.99 -11.56 17.00
C ALA A 119 7.36 -10.52 15.92
N ALA A 120 6.41 -10.14 15.08
CA ALA A 120 6.62 -9.10 14.08
C ALA A 120 6.91 -7.73 14.69
N ALA A 121 6.25 -7.37 15.80
CA ALA A 121 6.52 -6.13 16.53
C ALA A 121 7.95 -6.10 17.10
N LYS A 122 8.44 -7.23 17.61
CA LYS A 122 9.83 -7.36 18.09
C LYS A 122 10.84 -7.31 16.96
N ALA A 123 10.55 -7.96 15.82
CA ALA A 123 11.40 -7.86 14.63
C ALA A 123 11.47 -6.40 14.13
N TYR A 124 10.34 -5.68 14.17
CA TYR A 124 10.28 -4.26 13.83
C TYR A 124 11.25 -3.43 14.68
N SER A 125 11.31 -3.66 16.00
CA SER A 125 12.19 -2.89 16.89
C SER A 125 13.67 -3.07 16.53
N VAL A 126 14.08 -4.25 16.05
CA VAL A 126 15.46 -4.49 15.59
C VAL A 126 15.78 -3.77 14.28
N TYR A 127 14.91 -3.90 13.28
CA TYR A 127 15.21 -3.40 11.94
C TYR A 127 14.84 -1.92 11.72
N VAL A 128 13.95 -1.36 12.55
CA VAL A 128 13.45 0.01 12.38
C VAL A 128 13.83 0.92 13.55
N ASP A 129 13.75 0.42 14.80
CA ASP A 129 14.07 1.21 15.99
C ASP A 129 15.53 1.04 16.44
N ASN A 130 16.32 0.24 15.70
CA ASN A 130 17.74 0.01 15.93
C ASN A 130 18.07 -0.69 17.25
N GLU A 131 17.19 -1.53 17.75
CA GLU A 131 17.53 -2.40 18.89
C GLU A 131 18.57 -3.44 18.44
N PRO A 132 19.65 -3.64 19.22
CA PRO A 132 20.74 -4.52 18.80
C PRO A 132 20.34 -6.00 18.72
N VAL A 133 19.41 -6.41 19.57
CA VAL A 133 18.93 -7.80 19.68
C VAL A 133 17.49 -7.80 20.13
N ALA A 134 16.65 -8.61 19.50
CA ALA A 134 15.34 -8.98 20.03
C ALA A 134 15.24 -10.50 20.15
N GLU A 135 14.75 -10.96 21.27
CA GLU A 135 14.43 -12.36 21.51
C GLU A 135 12.93 -12.58 21.28
N ILE A 136 12.61 -13.37 20.27
CA ILE A 136 11.23 -13.70 19.93
C ILE A 136 10.91 -15.04 20.59
N ASP A 137 10.02 -15.02 21.58
CA ASP A 137 9.48 -16.23 22.18
C ASP A 137 8.43 -16.84 21.25
N ILE A 138 8.81 -17.90 20.54
CA ILE A 138 7.92 -18.69 19.69
C ILE A 138 7.34 -19.91 20.39
N SER A 139 7.61 -20.07 21.71
CA SER A 139 7.15 -21.22 22.50
C SER A 139 5.63 -21.41 22.45
N PRO A 140 4.79 -20.35 22.50
CA PRO A 140 3.34 -20.52 22.38
C PRO A 140 2.93 -21.13 21.06
N ILE A 141 3.53 -20.66 19.96
CA ILE A 141 3.26 -21.13 18.61
C ILE A 141 3.75 -22.57 18.45
N SER A 142 4.97 -22.82 18.86
CA SER A 142 5.60 -24.14 18.82
C SER A 142 4.77 -25.18 19.57
N LYS A 143 4.40 -24.92 20.82
CA LYS A 143 3.58 -25.82 21.64
C LYS A 143 2.22 -26.09 21.01
N ALA A 144 1.55 -25.08 20.48
CA ALA A 144 0.27 -25.24 19.81
C ALA A 144 0.38 -26.11 18.55
N VAL A 145 1.40 -25.87 17.71
CA VAL A 145 1.67 -26.64 16.50
C VAL A 145 2.01 -28.09 16.85
N VAL A 146 2.94 -28.31 17.80
CA VAL A 146 3.33 -29.65 18.26
C VAL A 146 2.14 -30.41 18.81
N ALA A 147 1.34 -29.80 19.67
CA ALA A 147 0.13 -30.42 20.22
C ALA A 147 -0.88 -30.78 19.12
N ALA A 148 -1.08 -29.91 18.14
CA ALA A 148 -1.96 -30.17 17.02
C ALA A 148 -1.45 -31.32 16.14
N VAL A 149 -0.15 -31.37 15.86
CA VAL A 149 0.49 -32.42 15.07
C VAL A 149 0.37 -33.78 15.77
N ILE A 150 0.70 -33.86 17.06
CA ILE A 150 0.58 -35.10 17.84
C ILE A 150 -0.88 -35.53 17.95
N GLY A 151 -1.81 -34.59 18.09
CA GLY A 151 -3.23 -34.87 18.13
C GLY A 151 -3.78 -35.51 16.86
N THR A 152 -3.06 -35.46 15.74
CA THR A 152 -3.46 -36.09 14.48
C THR A 152 -3.09 -37.59 14.37
N ASP A 153 -1.96 -37.97 14.95
CA ASP A 153 -1.47 -39.37 14.96
C ASP A 153 -0.46 -39.57 16.11
N GLU A 154 -0.70 -40.56 16.97
CA GLU A 154 0.21 -40.90 18.09
C GLU A 154 1.65 -41.22 17.63
N ARG A 155 1.83 -41.68 16.39
CA ARG A 155 3.14 -41.95 15.81
C ARG A 155 4.00 -40.70 15.67
N LEU A 156 3.38 -39.53 15.75
CA LEU A 156 4.03 -38.20 15.64
C LEU A 156 4.52 -37.69 17.02
N ARG A 157 4.47 -38.51 18.08
CA ARG A 157 5.01 -38.13 19.43
C ARG A 157 6.48 -37.73 19.41
N PHE A 158 7.24 -38.07 18.36
CA PHE A 158 8.59 -37.54 18.24
C PHE A 158 8.64 -36.01 18.07
N ALA A 159 7.54 -35.40 17.66
CA ALA A 159 7.43 -33.95 17.56
C ALA A 159 7.49 -33.27 18.96
N ASP A 160 7.18 -33.99 20.06
CA ASP A 160 7.33 -33.48 21.43
C ASP A 160 8.78 -33.07 21.77
N ASN A 161 9.73 -33.66 21.08
CA ASN A 161 11.18 -33.36 21.25
C ASN A 161 11.65 -32.22 20.32
N LEU A 162 10.74 -31.64 19.50
CA LEU A 162 11.02 -30.48 18.69
C LEU A 162 10.88 -29.22 19.56
N GLU A 163 11.80 -29.04 20.49
CA GLU A 163 11.94 -27.73 21.14
C GLU A 163 12.43 -26.74 20.09
N LEU A 164 11.59 -25.77 19.79
CA LEU A 164 12.01 -24.63 19.00
C LEU A 164 12.57 -23.59 19.96
N ASP A 165 13.87 -23.40 19.91
CA ASP A 165 14.54 -22.36 20.67
C ASP A 165 13.96 -20.98 20.32
N PRO A 166 13.96 -20.02 21.26
CA PRO A 166 13.61 -18.64 20.95
C PRO A 166 14.44 -18.13 19.79
N ILE A 167 13.77 -17.52 18.82
CA ILE A 167 14.46 -16.93 17.68
C ILE A 167 15.14 -15.64 18.16
N LYS A 168 16.46 -15.62 18.13
CA LYS A 168 17.24 -14.40 18.35
C LYS A 168 17.43 -13.69 17.03
N ILE A 169 16.80 -12.55 16.89
CA ILE A 169 17.09 -11.65 15.78
C ILE A 169 18.19 -10.72 16.25
N THR A 170 19.37 -10.89 15.68
CA THR A 170 20.51 -9.99 15.86
C THR A 170 20.67 -9.20 14.56
N ARG A 171 20.92 -7.92 14.69
CA ARG A 171 21.25 -7.08 13.55
C ARG A 171 22.74 -7.16 13.28
N ASP A 172 23.10 -7.50 12.07
CA ASP A 172 24.47 -7.39 11.57
C ASP A 172 24.71 -5.98 10.99
N ASP A 173 25.98 -5.52 11.04
CA ASP A 173 26.36 -4.18 10.52
C ASP A 173 26.02 -3.97 9.03
N ASN A 174 25.80 -5.05 8.28
CA ASN A 174 25.43 -5.03 6.88
C ASN A 174 23.91 -5.10 6.64
N ASP A 175 23.10 -5.21 7.68
CA ASP A 175 21.67 -5.28 7.55
C ASP A 175 21.07 -3.90 7.20
N LEU A 176 20.00 -3.94 6.40
CA LEU A 176 19.30 -2.72 6.00
C LEU A 176 18.65 -2.04 7.22
N ASP A 177 19.03 -0.77 7.41
CA ASP A 177 18.39 0.10 8.39
C ASP A 177 17.16 0.76 7.78
N PHE A 178 15.98 0.38 8.25
CA PHE A 178 14.72 0.96 7.79
C PHE A 178 14.27 2.18 8.61
N GLY A 179 14.96 2.52 9.71
CA GLY A 179 14.66 3.69 10.53
C GLY A 179 14.69 5.02 9.75
N PRO A 180 15.77 5.32 9.01
CA PRO A 180 15.83 6.53 8.18
C PRO A 180 14.75 6.57 7.09
N LEU A 181 14.37 5.40 6.54
CA LEU A 181 13.27 5.30 5.56
C LEU A 181 11.93 5.65 6.20
N ARG A 182 11.64 5.09 7.39
CA ARG A 182 10.44 5.44 8.17
C ARG A 182 10.37 6.93 8.45
N ASP A 183 11.43 7.50 8.99
CA ASP A 183 11.49 8.92 9.37
C ASP A 183 11.35 9.84 8.15
N SER A 184 11.96 9.47 7.04
CA SER A 184 11.82 10.17 5.76
C SER A 184 10.37 10.10 5.25
N LEU A 185 9.75 8.92 5.25
CA LEU A 185 8.35 8.74 4.84
C LEU A 185 7.40 9.52 5.74
N GLN A 186 7.62 9.50 7.06
CA GLN A 186 6.76 10.19 8.02
C GLN A 186 6.80 11.71 7.85
N ARG A 187 8.00 12.28 7.65
CA ARG A 187 8.16 13.72 7.42
C ARG A 187 7.68 14.14 6.03
N SER A 188 8.03 13.38 5.01
CA SER A 188 7.76 13.75 3.62
C SER A 188 6.30 13.55 3.22
N SER A 189 5.57 12.60 3.80
CA SER A 189 4.20 12.30 3.41
C SER A 189 3.27 13.51 3.57
N TRP A 190 3.27 14.14 4.74
CA TRP A 190 2.49 15.35 4.98
C TRP A 190 3.01 16.56 4.22
N LEU A 191 4.35 16.70 4.12
CA LEU A 191 4.96 17.77 3.32
C LEU A 191 4.54 17.69 1.85
N PHE A 192 4.52 16.50 1.27
CA PHE A 192 4.08 16.31 -0.12
C PHE A 192 2.60 16.68 -0.30
N VAL A 193 1.72 16.25 0.60
CA VAL A 193 0.30 16.61 0.52
C VAL A 193 0.12 18.13 0.64
N ILE A 194 0.72 18.76 1.65
CA ILE A 194 0.62 20.20 1.88
C ILE A 194 1.19 20.98 0.69
N LEU A 195 2.40 20.61 0.24
CA LEU A 195 3.04 21.26 -0.92
C LEU A 195 2.19 21.09 -2.18
N GLY A 196 1.64 19.90 -2.38
CA GLY A 196 0.74 19.63 -3.50
C GLY A 196 -0.51 20.51 -3.47
N ILE A 197 -1.14 20.68 -2.30
CA ILE A 197 -2.29 21.57 -2.12
C ILE A 197 -1.89 23.05 -2.37
N LEU A 198 -0.76 23.49 -1.81
CA LEU A 198 -0.26 24.86 -2.02
C LEU A 198 0.01 25.15 -3.50
N LEU A 199 0.58 24.20 -4.23
CA LEU A 199 0.80 24.32 -5.67
C LEU A 199 -0.52 24.38 -6.46
N GLN A 200 -1.56 23.63 -6.04
CA GLN A 200 -2.88 23.74 -6.64
C GLN A 200 -3.51 25.12 -6.38
N VAL A 201 -3.37 25.64 -5.17
CA VAL A 201 -3.83 26.99 -4.81
C VAL A 201 -3.08 28.04 -5.62
N ALA A 202 -1.75 27.93 -5.72
CA ALA A 202 -0.94 28.82 -6.57
C ALA A 202 -1.36 28.75 -8.05
N ALA A 203 -1.58 27.55 -8.57
CA ALA A 203 -2.10 27.35 -9.92
C ALA A 203 -3.48 27.98 -10.14
N TRP A 204 -4.33 27.95 -9.12
CA TRP A 204 -5.63 28.60 -9.13
C TRP A 204 -5.50 30.12 -9.27
N PHE A 205 -4.66 30.77 -8.45
CA PHE A 205 -4.46 32.22 -8.49
C PHE A 205 -3.72 32.70 -9.75
N LEU A 206 -2.77 31.93 -10.25
CA LEU A 206 -2.05 32.23 -11.50
C LEU A 206 -2.91 32.04 -12.75
N SER A 207 -4.00 31.28 -12.67
CA SER A 207 -4.88 31.04 -13.81
C SER A 207 -5.59 32.32 -14.22
N VAL A 208 -5.40 32.73 -15.47
CA VAL A 208 -6.07 33.90 -16.10
C VAL A 208 -7.52 33.60 -16.47
N ALA A 209 -7.99 32.38 -16.25
CA ALA A 209 -9.31 31.91 -16.59
C ALA A 209 -10.40 32.48 -15.64
N SER A 210 -11.65 32.51 -16.08
CA SER A 210 -12.80 32.80 -15.22
C SER A 210 -12.88 31.82 -14.05
N GLN A 211 -13.52 32.21 -12.96
CA GLN A 211 -13.64 31.32 -11.78
C GLN A 211 -14.18 29.94 -12.16
N LEU A 212 -15.20 29.93 -13.01
CA LEU A 212 -15.81 28.71 -13.51
C LEU A 212 -14.82 27.78 -14.24
N GLN A 213 -14.01 28.35 -15.14
CA GLN A 213 -12.98 27.58 -15.84
C GLN A 213 -11.87 27.08 -14.90
N ARG A 214 -11.63 27.77 -13.78
CA ARG A 214 -10.68 27.32 -12.75
C ARG A 214 -11.19 26.06 -12.06
N PHE A 215 -12.49 25.99 -11.70
CA PHE A 215 -13.11 24.79 -11.12
C PHE A 215 -13.04 23.61 -12.10
N ILE A 216 -13.40 23.81 -13.35
CA ILE A 216 -13.33 22.76 -14.36
C ILE A 216 -11.89 22.23 -14.52
N ARG A 217 -10.89 23.13 -14.61
CA ARG A 217 -9.50 22.73 -14.73
C ARG A 217 -8.98 21.99 -13.49
N LEU A 218 -9.37 22.41 -12.29
CA LEU A 218 -9.02 21.72 -11.06
C LEU A 218 -9.63 20.32 -11.04
N GLY A 219 -10.93 20.20 -11.36
CA GLY A 219 -11.62 18.92 -11.45
C GLY A 219 -10.96 17.97 -12.45
N ILE A 220 -10.63 18.44 -13.65
CA ILE A 220 -9.94 17.64 -14.66
C ILE A 220 -8.54 17.18 -14.17
N ARG A 221 -7.78 18.04 -13.51
CA ARG A 221 -6.45 17.67 -12.97
C ARG A 221 -6.54 16.59 -11.91
N LEU A 222 -7.45 16.75 -10.94
CA LEU A 222 -7.68 15.76 -9.88
C LEU A 222 -8.14 14.43 -10.48
N PHE A 223 -9.05 14.47 -11.44
CA PHE A 223 -9.55 13.28 -12.13
C PHE A 223 -8.45 12.55 -12.90
N LEU A 224 -7.69 13.26 -13.74
CA LEU A 224 -6.58 12.67 -14.50
C LEU A 224 -5.46 12.17 -13.59
N GLY A 225 -5.14 12.91 -12.52
CA GLY A 225 -4.20 12.46 -11.50
C GLY A 225 -4.67 11.19 -10.82
N GLY A 226 -5.94 11.13 -10.43
CA GLY A 226 -6.54 9.91 -9.87
C GLY A 226 -6.43 8.72 -10.80
N ILE A 227 -6.75 8.88 -12.10
CA ILE A 227 -6.59 7.82 -13.11
C ILE A 227 -5.13 7.39 -13.23
N MET A 228 -4.20 8.33 -13.31
CA MET A 228 -2.78 8.03 -13.49
C MET A 228 -2.23 7.20 -12.33
N PHE A 229 -2.49 7.63 -11.08
CA PHE A 229 -2.01 6.91 -9.92
C PHE A 229 -2.74 5.59 -9.69
N LEU A 230 -4.05 5.54 -9.93
CA LEU A 230 -4.81 4.29 -9.91
C LEU A 230 -4.26 3.31 -10.95
N GLY A 231 -4.01 3.77 -12.17
CA GLY A 231 -3.39 2.96 -13.22
C GLY A 231 -2.02 2.43 -12.80
N MET A 232 -1.18 3.26 -12.15
CA MET A 232 0.12 2.83 -11.63
C MET A 232 -0.03 1.72 -10.58
N VAL A 233 -0.95 1.86 -9.62
CA VAL A 233 -1.22 0.83 -8.59
C VAL A 233 -1.72 -0.46 -9.23
N LEU A 234 -2.63 -0.38 -10.22
CA LEU A 234 -3.12 -1.55 -10.95
C LEU A 234 -2.03 -2.24 -11.77
N VAL A 235 -1.10 -1.48 -12.37
CA VAL A 235 0.07 -2.06 -13.06
C VAL A 235 0.98 -2.78 -12.07
N VAL A 236 1.25 -2.21 -10.90
CA VAL A 236 2.03 -2.90 -9.85
C VAL A 236 1.33 -4.21 -9.47
N ARG A 237 0.02 -4.16 -9.22
CA ARG A 237 -0.78 -5.35 -8.88
C ARG A 237 -0.77 -6.42 -9.98
N SER A 238 -0.81 -6.02 -11.25
CA SER A 238 -0.79 -6.95 -12.38
C SER A 238 0.58 -7.58 -12.64
N ARG A 239 1.66 -7.02 -12.09
CA ARG A 239 3.02 -7.56 -12.21
C ARG A 239 3.35 -8.60 -11.16
N VAL A 240 2.56 -8.70 -10.10
CA VAL A 240 2.69 -9.78 -9.12
C VAL A 240 2.13 -11.05 -9.77
N PRO A 241 2.92 -12.13 -9.87
CA PRO A 241 2.47 -13.37 -10.48
C PRO A 241 1.21 -13.87 -9.78
N GLN A 242 0.17 -14.16 -10.55
CA GLN A 242 -1.03 -14.87 -10.07
C GLN A 242 -0.81 -16.35 -10.33
N SER A 243 0.24 -16.93 -9.77
CA SER A 243 0.59 -18.25 -10.18
C SER A 243 0.42 -19.33 -9.10
N SER A 244 0.69 -20.52 -9.49
CA SER A 244 0.33 -21.81 -8.91
C SER A 244 1.16 -22.22 -7.69
N THR A 245 2.07 -21.36 -7.19
CA THR A 245 2.87 -21.66 -6.00
C THR A 245 2.37 -20.85 -4.80
N ASP A 246 2.37 -21.47 -3.61
CA ASP A 246 1.89 -20.84 -2.37
C ASP A 246 2.65 -19.54 -2.05
N ASN A 247 3.95 -19.48 -2.38
CA ASN A 247 4.78 -18.30 -2.22
C ASN A 247 4.28 -17.10 -3.04
N GLU A 248 3.87 -17.34 -4.28
CA GLU A 248 3.39 -16.28 -5.17
C GLU A 248 1.97 -15.85 -4.81
N ALA A 249 1.13 -16.77 -4.35
CA ALA A 249 -0.19 -16.48 -3.83
C ALA A 249 -0.09 -15.61 -2.55
N ALA A 250 0.80 -15.95 -1.62
CA ALA A 250 1.06 -15.17 -0.43
C ALA A 250 1.58 -13.77 -0.77
N LEU A 251 2.52 -13.65 -1.71
CA LEU A 251 3.04 -12.36 -2.18
C LEU A 251 1.94 -11.51 -2.84
N ALA A 252 1.06 -12.14 -3.63
CA ALA A 252 -0.09 -11.48 -4.24
C ALA A 252 -1.04 -10.92 -3.17
N SER A 253 -1.37 -11.72 -2.16
CA SER A 253 -2.21 -11.32 -1.03
C SER A 253 -1.60 -10.18 -0.22
N PHE A 254 -0.30 -10.23 0.05
CA PHE A 254 0.41 -9.14 0.72
C PHE A 254 0.42 -7.86 -0.11
N THR A 255 0.60 -7.98 -1.42
CA THR A 255 0.51 -6.84 -2.34
C THR A 255 -0.90 -6.24 -2.35
N GLN A 256 -1.95 -7.06 -2.30
CA GLN A 256 -3.33 -6.58 -2.20
C GLN A 256 -3.55 -5.82 -0.89
N LEU A 257 -3.07 -6.33 0.23
CA LEU A 257 -3.17 -5.68 1.54
C LEU A 257 -2.62 -4.24 1.51
N ILE A 258 -1.50 -4.02 0.82
CA ILE A 258 -0.89 -2.70 0.69
C ILE A 258 -1.61 -1.84 -0.37
N THR A 259 -2.02 -2.43 -1.48
CA THR A 259 -2.58 -1.67 -2.62
C THR A 259 -4.04 -1.32 -2.45
N ASP A 260 -4.85 -2.09 -1.72
CA ASP A 260 -6.28 -1.80 -1.54
C ASP A 260 -6.55 -0.44 -0.86
N PRO A 261 -5.84 -0.04 0.21
CA PRO A 261 -5.95 1.31 0.75
C PRO A 261 -5.51 2.40 -0.23
N MET A 262 -4.54 2.13 -1.11
CA MET A 262 -4.11 3.06 -2.15
C MET A 262 -5.21 3.24 -3.20
N VAL A 263 -5.79 2.14 -3.70
CA VAL A 263 -6.91 2.16 -4.64
C VAL A 263 -8.05 3.00 -4.08
N THR A 264 -8.45 2.76 -2.84
CA THR A 264 -9.52 3.53 -2.18
C THR A 264 -9.24 5.03 -2.18
N ARG A 265 -8.03 5.45 -1.82
CA ARG A 265 -7.65 6.88 -1.77
C ARG A 265 -7.65 7.51 -3.16
N PHE A 266 -7.19 6.79 -4.19
CA PHE A 266 -7.19 7.32 -5.55
C PHE A 266 -8.58 7.35 -6.18
N VAL A 267 -9.46 6.41 -5.84
CA VAL A 267 -10.89 6.46 -6.20
C VAL A 267 -11.56 7.67 -5.56
N ILE A 268 -11.27 7.99 -4.30
CA ILE A 268 -11.77 9.21 -3.65
C ILE A 268 -11.26 10.46 -4.40
N LEU A 269 -9.97 10.53 -4.73
CA LEU A 269 -9.39 11.66 -5.47
C LEU A 269 -10.06 11.85 -6.84
N LEU A 270 -10.29 10.75 -7.56
CA LEU A 270 -10.97 10.72 -8.85
C LEU A 270 -12.42 11.22 -8.73
N THR A 271 -13.15 10.72 -7.72
CA THR A 271 -14.54 11.12 -7.45
C THR A 271 -14.64 12.59 -7.11
N LEU A 272 -13.74 13.12 -6.28
CA LEU A 272 -13.65 14.54 -5.99
C LEU A 272 -13.40 15.36 -7.24
N GLY A 273 -12.50 14.90 -8.12
CA GLY A 273 -12.25 15.54 -9.41
C GLY A 273 -13.51 15.62 -10.29
N LEU A 274 -14.26 14.52 -10.37
CA LEU A 274 -15.53 14.47 -11.09
C LEU A 274 -16.56 15.45 -10.51
N ILE A 275 -16.75 15.45 -9.19
CA ILE A 275 -17.72 16.33 -8.53
C ILE A 275 -17.37 17.80 -8.80
N ILE A 276 -16.11 18.20 -8.57
CA ILE A 276 -15.66 19.58 -8.76
C ILE A 276 -15.83 19.99 -10.25
N GLY A 277 -15.43 19.11 -11.17
CA GLY A 277 -15.59 19.36 -12.62
C GLY A 277 -17.05 19.51 -13.03
N SER A 278 -17.93 18.64 -12.52
CA SER A 278 -19.37 18.66 -12.80
C SER A 278 -20.07 19.94 -12.28
N ILE A 279 -19.72 20.37 -11.06
CA ILE A 279 -20.20 21.65 -10.52
C ILE A 279 -19.81 22.80 -11.44
N GLY A 280 -18.54 22.85 -11.89
CA GLY A 280 -18.07 23.85 -12.83
C GLY A 280 -18.86 23.85 -14.14
N LEU A 281 -19.16 22.67 -14.70
CA LEU A 281 -19.96 22.54 -15.93
C LEU A 281 -21.41 22.93 -15.74
N ALA A 282 -22.03 22.56 -14.61
CA ALA A 282 -23.43 22.91 -14.31
C ALA A 282 -23.64 24.41 -14.19
N ILE A 283 -22.72 25.13 -13.53
CA ILE A 283 -22.77 26.59 -13.42
C ILE A 283 -22.60 27.24 -14.80
N LYS A 284 -21.69 26.71 -15.64
CA LYS A 284 -21.48 27.22 -17.02
C LYS A 284 -22.74 27.14 -17.87
N ARG A 285 -23.53 26.07 -17.73
CA ARG A 285 -24.80 25.91 -18.46
C ARG A 285 -25.85 26.95 -18.05
N LYS A 286 -25.87 27.35 -16.77
CA LYS A 286 -26.81 28.37 -16.26
C LYS A 286 -26.48 29.79 -16.75
N GLU A 287 -25.20 30.08 -17.00
CA GLU A 287 -24.75 31.40 -17.45
C GLU A 287 -24.86 31.59 -18.99
N SER A 288 -25.09 30.52 -19.76
CA SER A 288 -25.35 30.62 -21.20
C SER A 288 -26.84 30.78 -21.41
N PRO A 289 -27.38 32.02 -21.63
CA PRO A 289 -28.78 32.18 -21.95
C PRO A 289 -29.04 31.47 -23.28
N THR A 290 -30.09 30.65 -23.30
CA THR A 290 -30.67 30.11 -24.51
C THR A 290 -31.03 31.29 -25.43
N VAL A 291 -30.17 31.53 -26.42
CA VAL A 291 -30.56 32.40 -27.57
C VAL A 291 -31.62 31.62 -28.34
N SER A 292 -32.87 31.91 -28.03
CA SER A 292 -34.04 31.46 -28.79
C SER A 292 -34.31 32.43 -29.93
#